data_eae3ce07e6df5fa4eaf1d5e171c5da15
#
_entry.id   eae3ce07e6df5fa4eaf1d5e171c5da15
#
_cell.length_a   1.000
_cell.length_b   1.000
_cell.length_c   1.000
_cell.angle_alpha   90.00
_cell.angle_beta   90.00
_cell.angle_gamma   90.00
#
_symmetry.space_group_name_H-M   'P 1'
#
loop_
_entity.id
_entity.type
_entity.pdbx_description
1 polymer ?
#
loop_
_entity_poly.entity_id
_entity_poly.type
_entity_poly.pdbx_seq_one_letter_code
_entity_poly.pdbx_strand_id
1 'polypeptide(L)'
;MISSSRAASPVIANILMVAIVVILAAIISVLALGFTDEANQPGPIVGQSSGELVTQDGNDGGKVNITHIAGDTLSASNLEIAVDAQEACGKSGRLVNLPASGGDPVPTSEYVRGDDIFDNSYNSVSGPIGEAGGQWQAGETATFRLASSECELDSGESITVRVVHTPTNSVVIKQTLTAT
;
A
#
# COMPACT_ATOMS: atom_id res chain seq x y z
N MET A 1 -10.47 -76.88 -1.20
CA MET A 1 -11.04 -75.89 -0.27
C MET A 1 -10.43 -74.55 -0.51
N ILE A 2 -11.03 -73.77 -1.38
CA ILE A 2 -10.65 -72.38 -1.67
C ILE A 2 -11.94 -71.58 -1.73
N SER A 3 -12.28 -70.94 -0.69
CA SER A 3 -13.37 -69.99 -0.73
C SER A 3 -13.33 -69.10 0.51
N SER A 4 -13.24 -67.83 0.35
CA SER A 4 -13.83 -66.81 1.23
C SER A 4 -13.10 -65.48 1.25
N SER A 5 -12.24 -65.15 0.27
CA SER A 5 -11.62 -63.83 0.25
C SER A 5 -12.29 -62.83 -0.70
N ARG A 6 -13.37 -63.22 -1.38
CA ARG A 6 -14.04 -62.38 -2.38
C ARG A 6 -15.17 -61.47 -1.83
N ALA A 7 -15.66 -61.76 -0.63
CA ALA A 7 -16.77 -60.97 -0.05
C ALA A 7 -16.27 -59.77 0.79
N ALA A 8 -15.06 -59.76 1.26
CA ALA A 8 -14.48 -58.64 2.03
C ALA A 8 -14.04 -57.47 1.14
N SER A 9 -13.70 -57.71 -0.11
CA SER A 9 -13.16 -56.70 -1.04
C SER A 9 -14.15 -55.53 -1.35
N PRO A 10 -15.44 -55.73 -1.64
CA PRO A 10 -16.34 -54.63 -1.93
C PRO A 10 -16.68 -53.80 -0.70
N VAL A 11 -16.71 -54.39 0.49
CA VAL A 11 -16.98 -53.68 1.74
C VAL A 11 -15.79 -52.77 2.10
N ILE A 12 -14.56 -53.27 1.97
CA ILE A 12 -13.36 -52.51 2.21
C ILE A 12 -13.24 -51.34 1.23
N ALA A 13 -13.54 -51.57 -0.05
CA ALA A 13 -13.53 -50.53 -1.07
C ALA A 13 -14.53 -49.41 -0.77
N ASN A 14 -15.74 -49.72 -0.33
CA ASN A 14 -16.75 -48.72 0.05
C ASN A 14 -16.30 -47.90 1.28
N ILE A 15 -15.75 -48.54 2.29
CA ILE A 15 -15.25 -47.84 3.49
C ILE A 15 -14.09 -46.89 3.13
N LEU A 16 -13.15 -47.34 2.28
CA LEU A 16 -12.07 -46.48 1.82
C LEU A 16 -12.55 -45.29 1.01
N MET A 17 -13.54 -45.50 0.12
CA MET A 17 -14.14 -44.43 -0.66
C MET A 17 -14.78 -43.35 0.24
N VAL A 18 -15.57 -43.77 1.22
CA VAL A 18 -16.18 -42.85 2.19
C VAL A 18 -15.12 -42.13 3.02
N ALA A 19 -14.08 -42.83 3.47
CA ALA A 19 -13.00 -42.23 4.24
C ALA A 19 -12.28 -41.13 3.45
N ILE A 20 -11.94 -41.36 2.18
CA ILE A 20 -11.31 -40.38 1.30
C ILE A 20 -12.20 -39.15 1.10
N VAL A 21 -13.50 -39.36 0.86
CA VAL A 21 -14.45 -38.26 0.67
C VAL A 21 -14.56 -37.38 1.92
N VAL A 22 -14.61 -38.00 3.11
CA VAL A 22 -14.67 -37.25 4.38
C VAL A 22 -13.39 -36.45 4.61
N ILE A 23 -12.22 -37.03 4.33
CA ILE A 23 -10.93 -36.32 4.46
C ILE A 23 -10.86 -35.14 3.48
N LEU A 24 -11.23 -35.35 2.22
CA LEU A 24 -11.25 -34.27 1.22
C LEU A 24 -12.25 -33.17 1.60
N ALA A 25 -13.45 -33.53 2.07
CA ALA A 25 -14.43 -32.55 2.52
C ALA A 25 -13.93 -31.74 3.73
N ALA A 26 -13.22 -32.37 4.66
CA ALA A 26 -12.63 -31.69 5.80
C ALA A 26 -11.53 -30.68 5.36
N ILE A 27 -10.66 -31.07 4.44
CA ILE A 27 -9.60 -30.18 3.90
C ILE A 27 -10.22 -28.99 3.16
N ILE A 28 -11.22 -29.23 2.31
CA ILE A 28 -11.89 -28.16 1.56
C ILE A 28 -12.61 -27.21 2.54
N SER A 29 -13.24 -27.73 3.59
CA SER A 29 -13.90 -26.91 4.60
C SER A 29 -12.94 -25.98 5.34
N VAL A 30 -11.75 -26.47 5.71
CA VAL A 30 -10.71 -25.64 6.38
C VAL A 30 -10.17 -24.57 5.42
N LEU A 31 -9.94 -24.92 4.17
CA LEU A 31 -9.50 -23.96 3.16
C LEU A 31 -10.57 -22.90 2.88
N ALA A 32 -11.84 -23.30 2.75
CA ALA A 32 -12.94 -22.37 2.50
C ALA A 32 -13.16 -21.39 3.66
N LEU A 33 -12.99 -21.80 4.89
CA LEU A 33 -13.10 -20.94 6.07
C LEU A 33 -11.88 -20.01 6.22
N GLY A 34 -10.68 -20.46 5.84
CA GLY A 34 -9.47 -19.64 5.89
C GLY A 34 -9.44 -18.50 4.88
N PHE A 35 -10.08 -18.65 3.72
CA PHE A 35 -10.14 -17.60 2.70
C PHE A 35 -11.14 -16.48 3.02
N THR A 36 -12.08 -16.69 3.94
CA THR A 36 -13.11 -15.69 4.23
C THR A 36 -12.63 -14.58 5.17
N ASP A 37 -11.64 -14.83 6.03
CA ASP A 37 -11.17 -13.84 6.98
C ASP A 37 -10.26 -12.77 6.35
N GLU A 38 -9.46 -13.12 5.35
CA GLU A 38 -8.63 -12.16 4.63
C GLU A 38 -9.41 -11.36 3.56
N ALA A 39 -10.45 -11.95 2.99
CA ALA A 39 -11.24 -11.30 1.94
C ALA A 39 -12.24 -10.25 2.44
N ASN A 40 -12.47 -10.15 3.74
CA ASN A 40 -13.54 -9.34 4.34
C ASN A 40 -13.07 -8.21 5.27
N GLN A 41 -11.77 -7.86 5.29
CA GLN A 41 -11.38 -6.66 6.00
C GLN A 41 -11.64 -5.44 5.11
N PRO A 42 -12.66 -4.62 5.39
CA PRO A 42 -12.85 -3.39 4.65
C PRO A 42 -11.63 -2.50 4.87
N GLY A 43 -11.10 -1.95 3.78
CA GLY A 43 -10.03 -0.95 3.87
C GLY A 43 -10.55 0.32 4.57
N PRO A 44 -9.66 1.12 5.15
CA PRO A 44 -10.04 2.39 5.75
C PRO A 44 -10.66 3.31 4.69
N ILE A 45 -11.62 4.11 5.11
CA ILE A 45 -12.34 5.03 4.23
C ILE A 45 -11.89 6.46 4.55
N VAL A 46 -11.29 7.12 3.56
CA VAL A 46 -11.02 8.56 3.59
C VAL A 46 -12.17 9.25 2.86
N GLY A 47 -13.01 9.94 3.62
CA GLY A 47 -14.16 10.64 3.07
C GLY A 47 -13.79 11.95 2.35
N GLN A 48 -12.73 12.61 2.82
CA GLN A 48 -12.25 13.85 2.24
C GLN A 48 -10.76 14.05 2.49
N SER A 49 -10.07 14.51 1.45
CA SER A 49 -8.66 14.91 1.49
C SER A 49 -8.42 16.11 0.59
N SER A 50 -7.38 16.89 0.86
CA SER A 50 -6.87 17.92 -0.03
C SER A 50 -5.37 17.73 -0.27
N GLY A 51 -4.88 18.28 -1.36
CA GLY A 51 -3.47 18.24 -1.69
C GLY A 51 -3.01 19.56 -2.28
N GLU A 52 -1.74 19.86 -2.08
CA GLU A 52 -1.06 21.05 -2.59
C GLU A 52 0.34 20.65 -3.08
N LEU A 53 0.73 21.22 -4.19
CA LEU A 53 2.08 21.10 -4.76
C LEU A 53 2.66 22.49 -4.93
N VAL A 54 3.69 22.78 -4.15
CA VAL A 54 4.37 24.08 -4.19
C VAL A 54 5.75 23.87 -4.81
N THR A 55 6.04 24.59 -5.90
CA THR A 55 7.40 24.64 -6.45
C THR A 55 8.30 25.38 -5.50
N GLN A 56 9.52 24.89 -5.33
CA GLN A 56 10.51 25.53 -4.48
C GLN A 56 11.74 25.88 -5.33
N ASP A 57 12.22 27.12 -5.20
CA ASP A 57 13.48 27.54 -5.81
C ASP A 57 14.65 26.82 -5.15
N GLY A 58 15.56 26.29 -5.95
CA GLY A 58 16.78 25.64 -5.48
C GLY A 58 16.77 24.11 -5.66
N ASN A 59 17.50 23.40 -4.78
CA ASN A 59 17.67 21.94 -4.89
C ASN A 59 16.47 21.12 -4.42
N ASP A 60 15.45 21.75 -3.86
CA ASP A 60 14.37 21.07 -3.13
C ASP A 60 13.18 20.66 -4.04
N GLY A 61 13.20 20.96 -5.33
CA GLY A 61 12.11 20.58 -6.27
C GLY A 61 10.74 21.02 -5.79
N GLY A 62 9.76 20.10 -5.86
CA GLY A 62 8.40 20.37 -5.43
C GLY A 62 8.10 19.83 -4.02
N LYS A 63 7.39 20.63 -3.21
CA LYS A 63 6.87 20.21 -1.91
C LYS A 63 5.41 19.77 -2.05
N VAL A 64 5.13 18.53 -1.71
CA VAL A 64 3.78 17.95 -1.73
C VAL A 64 3.23 17.89 -0.31
N ASN A 65 2.07 18.47 -0.11
CA ASN A 65 1.30 18.41 1.13
C ASN A 65 -0.01 17.68 0.84
N ILE A 66 -0.31 16.62 1.59
CA ILE A 66 -1.60 15.91 1.52
C ILE A 66 -2.23 15.98 2.90
N THR A 67 -3.39 16.61 2.99
CA THR A 67 -4.15 16.73 4.23
C THR A 67 -5.31 15.74 4.24
N HIS A 68 -5.38 14.93 5.27
CA HIS A 68 -6.53 14.08 5.57
C HIS A 68 -7.58 14.90 6.29
N ILE A 69 -8.69 15.23 5.64
CA ILE A 69 -9.72 16.15 6.20
C ILE A 69 -10.75 15.37 7.03
N ALA A 70 -11.22 14.24 6.53
CA ALA A 70 -12.25 13.44 7.20
C ALA A 70 -12.18 11.98 6.79
N GLY A 71 -12.44 11.08 7.71
CA GLY A 71 -12.47 9.63 7.52
C GLY A 71 -11.79 8.88 8.65
N ASP A 72 -11.48 7.62 8.37
CA ASP A 72 -10.82 6.74 9.32
C ASP A 72 -9.36 7.13 9.52
N THR A 73 -8.83 6.88 10.73
CA THR A 73 -7.40 7.02 11.00
C THR A 73 -6.61 5.98 10.19
N LEU A 74 -5.57 6.43 9.52
CA LEU A 74 -4.69 5.60 8.71
C LEU A 74 -3.40 5.28 9.50
N SER A 75 -2.97 4.03 9.51
CA SER A 75 -1.66 3.67 10.04
C SER A 75 -0.61 3.81 8.93
N ALA A 76 0.39 4.67 9.12
CA ALA A 76 1.43 4.89 8.12
C ALA A 76 2.16 3.60 7.71
N SER A 77 2.33 2.65 8.64
CA SER A 77 2.94 1.34 8.36
C SER A 77 2.18 0.48 7.34
N ASN A 78 0.91 0.80 7.13
CA ASN A 78 0.04 0.13 6.17
C ASN A 78 -0.16 0.94 4.88
N LEU A 79 0.64 1.98 4.68
CA LEU A 79 0.50 2.88 3.53
C LEU A 79 1.72 2.85 2.62
N GLU A 80 1.46 3.07 1.35
CA GLU A 80 2.44 3.46 0.35
C GLU A 80 1.94 4.72 -0.36
N ILE A 81 2.86 5.58 -0.77
CA ILE A 81 2.52 6.78 -1.54
C ILE A 81 3.12 6.66 -2.93
N ALA A 82 2.27 6.49 -3.92
CA ALA A 82 2.67 6.45 -5.33
C ALA A 82 2.51 7.84 -5.96
N VAL A 83 3.58 8.30 -6.59
CA VAL A 83 3.63 9.57 -7.33
C VAL A 83 3.83 9.26 -8.80
N ASP A 84 2.92 9.75 -9.60
CA ASP A 84 2.95 9.65 -11.05
C ASP A 84 3.18 11.05 -11.61
N ALA A 85 4.39 11.30 -12.06
CA ALA A 85 4.85 12.55 -12.66
C ALA A 85 5.24 12.35 -14.14
N GLN A 86 4.62 11.35 -14.81
CA GLN A 86 4.92 11.02 -16.20
C GLN A 86 4.68 12.20 -17.16
N GLU A 87 3.66 13.01 -16.89
CA GLU A 87 3.33 14.17 -17.71
C GLU A 87 4.29 15.33 -17.49
N ALA A 88 4.82 15.48 -16.25
CA ALA A 88 5.70 16.57 -15.89
C ALA A 88 7.18 16.27 -16.21
N CYS A 89 7.69 15.14 -15.75
CA CYS A 89 9.12 14.83 -15.89
C CYS A 89 9.41 13.42 -16.47
N GLY A 90 8.39 12.70 -16.94
CA GLY A 90 8.55 11.36 -17.52
C GLY A 90 8.90 10.25 -16.53
N LYS A 91 8.70 10.48 -15.23
CA LYS A 91 9.07 9.55 -14.16
C LYS A 91 7.90 9.22 -13.24
N SER A 92 8.05 8.11 -12.50
CA SER A 92 7.11 7.72 -11.44
C SER A 92 7.84 6.98 -10.32
N GLY A 93 7.51 7.32 -9.08
CA GLY A 93 8.14 6.74 -7.91
C GLY A 93 7.13 6.41 -6.84
N ARG A 94 7.56 5.63 -5.85
CA ARG A 94 6.74 5.22 -4.71
C ARG A 94 7.52 5.26 -3.42
N LEU A 95 6.94 5.88 -2.39
CA LEU A 95 7.41 5.76 -1.02
C LEU A 95 6.79 4.54 -0.37
N VAL A 96 7.62 3.68 0.20
CA VAL A 96 7.25 2.41 0.85
C VAL A 96 7.88 2.34 2.24
N ASN A 97 7.54 1.31 3.02
CA ASN A 97 8.08 1.08 4.37
C ASN A 97 7.89 2.27 5.32
N LEU A 98 6.79 2.97 5.16
CA LEU A 98 6.43 4.08 6.04
C LEU A 98 6.09 3.59 7.45
N PRO A 99 6.23 4.45 8.50
CA PRO A 99 6.77 5.80 8.45
C PRO A 99 8.29 5.80 8.29
N ALA A 100 8.79 6.78 7.55
CA ALA A 100 10.22 6.98 7.44
C ALA A 100 10.75 7.49 8.78
N SER A 101 11.51 6.65 9.49
CA SER A 101 11.90 6.94 10.87
C SER A 101 12.98 8.02 10.96
N GLY A 102 12.66 9.01 11.80
CA GLY A 102 13.60 9.76 12.62
C GLY A 102 14.78 10.43 11.97
N GLY A 103 14.57 11.42 11.12
CA GLY A 103 15.62 12.34 10.70
C GLY A 103 16.63 11.76 9.68
N ASP A 104 16.45 10.55 9.25
CA ASP A 104 17.21 10.01 8.13
C ASP A 104 16.67 10.57 6.81
N PRO A 105 17.55 10.95 5.89
CA PRO A 105 17.12 11.37 4.57
C PRO A 105 16.36 10.21 3.91
N VAL A 106 15.14 10.46 3.54
CA VAL A 106 14.44 9.63 2.58
C VAL A 106 14.82 10.19 1.21
N PRO A 107 15.33 9.45 0.29
CA PRO A 107 15.14 8.04 0.07
C PRO A 107 16.47 7.27 0.04
N THR A 108 16.64 6.43 0.97
CA THR A 108 17.50 5.28 0.73
C THR A 108 16.71 4.29 -0.13
N SER A 109 17.38 3.38 -0.82
CA SER A 109 16.75 2.29 -1.58
C SER A 109 15.76 1.44 -0.77
N GLU A 110 15.69 1.64 0.54
CA GLU A 110 14.75 0.99 1.45
C GLU A 110 13.34 1.59 1.35
N TYR A 111 13.24 2.92 1.20
CA TYR A 111 11.95 3.64 1.19
C TYR A 111 11.43 3.97 -0.20
N VAL A 112 12.24 3.82 -1.25
CA VAL A 112 11.85 4.17 -2.62
C VAL A 112 11.76 2.94 -3.51
N ARG A 113 10.74 2.92 -4.36
CA ARG A 113 10.57 1.97 -5.45
C ARG A 113 10.18 2.72 -6.73
N GLY A 114 10.64 2.22 -7.86
CA GLY A 114 10.48 2.89 -9.15
C GLY A 114 11.59 3.92 -9.37
N ASP A 115 11.25 5.03 -10.01
CA ASP A 115 12.21 6.11 -10.26
C ASP A 115 12.50 6.87 -8.97
N ASP A 116 13.76 7.29 -8.79
CA ASP A 116 14.20 8.08 -7.66
C ASP A 116 13.87 9.57 -7.90
N ILE A 117 12.62 9.93 -7.63
CA ILE A 117 12.11 11.30 -7.82
C ILE A 117 12.00 12.07 -6.49
N PHE A 118 12.30 11.43 -5.38
CA PHE A 118 12.15 12.02 -4.06
C PHE A 118 13.43 12.74 -3.61
N ASP A 119 13.26 13.84 -2.90
CA ASP A 119 14.39 14.55 -2.31
C ASP A 119 14.98 13.75 -1.15
N ASN A 120 16.31 13.60 -1.12
CA ASN A 120 17.07 12.87 -0.10
C ASN A 120 17.65 13.77 1.00
N SER A 121 17.20 15.01 1.08
CA SER A 121 17.64 15.93 2.13
C SER A 121 16.96 15.62 3.48
N TYR A 122 17.56 16.16 4.54
CA TYR A 122 17.02 16.06 5.88
C TYR A 122 15.59 16.63 5.97
N ASN A 123 14.66 15.91 6.60
CA ASN A 123 13.25 16.27 6.67
C ASN A 123 12.51 16.36 5.32
N SER A 124 12.96 15.63 4.31
CA SER A 124 12.22 15.53 3.04
C SER A 124 10.86 14.85 3.19
N VAL A 125 10.66 14.09 4.25
CA VAL A 125 9.36 13.49 4.64
C VAL A 125 9.02 13.90 6.05
N SER A 126 7.78 14.33 6.30
CA SER A 126 7.34 14.80 7.60
C SER A 126 5.83 14.58 7.84
N GLY A 127 5.38 14.90 9.07
CA GLY A 127 4.04 14.56 9.53
C GLY A 127 3.89 13.05 9.80
N PRO A 128 2.68 12.48 9.71
CA PRO A 128 2.40 11.11 10.08
C PRO A 128 3.24 10.06 9.35
N ILE A 129 3.70 10.38 8.14
CA ILE A 129 4.51 9.48 7.31
C ILE A 129 6.02 9.58 7.61
N GLY A 130 6.44 10.58 8.39
CA GLY A 130 7.82 10.81 8.81
C GLY A 130 8.12 10.48 10.27
N GLU A 131 7.16 10.04 11.05
CA GLU A 131 7.28 9.75 12.47
C GLU A 131 7.16 8.25 12.77
N ALA A 132 8.00 7.75 13.69
CA ALA A 132 7.92 6.34 14.12
C ALA A 132 6.56 6.05 14.77
N GLY A 133 5.83 5.06 14.26
CA GLY A 133 4.50 4.69 14.71
C GLY A 133 3.39 5.64 14.25
N GLY A 134 3.63 6.39 13.18
CA GLY A 134 2.72 7.41 12.67
C GLY A 134 1.30 6.93 12.45
N GLN A 135 0.36 7.69 13.01
CA GLN A 135 -1.07 7.59 12.75
C GLN A 135 -1.47 8.83 12.00
N TRP A 136 -2.11 8.69 10.88
CA TRP A 136 -2.58 9.81 10.09
C TRP A 136 -4.06 10.04 10.36
N GLN A 137 -4.33 11.02 11.21
CA GLN A 137 -5.68 11.35 11.66
C GLN A 137 -6.28 12.49 10.82
N ALA A 138 -7.60 12.63 10.90
CA ALA A 138 -8.28 13.78 10.30
C ALA A 138 -7.72 15.10 10.86
N GLY A 139 -7.41 16.02 9.95
CA GLY A 139 -6.77 17.31 10.24
C GLY A 139 -5.24 17.30 10.10
N GLU A 140 -4.59 16.14 9.97
CA GLU A 140 -3.16 16.07 9.83
C GLU A 140 -2.71 16.09 8.36
N THR A 141 -1.51 16.64 8.14
CA THR A 141 -0.88 16.77 6.82
C THR A 141 0.39 15.94 6.75
N ALA A 142 0.42 15.04 5.78
CA ALA A 142 1.63 14.35 5.36
C ALA A 142 2.34 15.20 4.31
N THR A 143 3.65 15.35 4.47
CA THR A 143 4.48 16.15 3.55
C THR A 143 5.64 15.31 3.04
N PHE A 144 5.91 15.43 1.74
CA PHE A 144 7.14 14.92 1.15
C PHE A 144 7.62 15.85 0.03
N ARG A 145 8.90 15.71 -0.35
CA ARG A 145 9.52 16.55 -1.37
C ARG A 145 9.96 15.74 -2.56
N LEU A 146 9.88 16.36 -3.72
CA LEU A 146 10.44 15.86 -4.98
C LEU A 146 11.76 16.59 -5.26
N ALA A 147 12.76 15.86 -5.72
CA ALA A 147 14.07 16.42 -6.02
C ALA A 147 14.05 17.13 -7.39
N SER A 148 14.47 18.39 -7.44
CA SER A 148 14.57 19.14 -8.70
C SER A 148 15.57 18.53 -9.67
N SER A 149 16.65 17.91 -9.16
CA SER A 149 17.64 17.21 -9.99
C SER A 149 17.09 16.00 -10.72
N GLU A 150 16.01 15.40 -10.19
CA GLU A 150 15.42 14.18 -10.70
C GLU A 150 14.07 14.42 -11.41
N CYS A 151 13.30 15.37 -10.92
CA CYS A 151 12.01 15.74 -11.46
C CYS A 151 11.79 17.24 -11.25
N GLU A 152 12.29 18.04 -12.19
CA GLU A 152 12.06 19.48 -12.20
C GLU A 152 10.59 19.73 -12.52
N LEU A 153 9.96 20.59 -11.74
CA LEU A 153 8.54 20.92 -11.88
C LEU A 153 8.37 22.41 -12.12
N ASP A 154 7.87 22.74 -13.28
CA ASP A 154 7.49 24.11 -13.61
C ASP A 154 6.08 24.44 -13.13
N SER A 155 5.83 25.73 -12.86
CA SER A 155 4.49 26.19 -12.50
C SER A 155 3.48 25.86 -13.60
N GLY A 156 2.38 25.21 -13.23
CA GLY A 156 1.34 24.73 -14.14
C GLY A 156 1.45 23.26 -14.49
N GLU A 157 2.57 22.60 -14.21
CA GLU A 157 2.70 21.14 -14.40
C GLU A 157 1.94 20.37 -13.32
N SER A 158 1.53 19.16 -13.64
CA SER A 158 0.68 18.37 -12.77
C SER A 158 1.26 16.98 -12.50
N ILE A 159 1.08 16.54 -11.25
CA ILE A 159 1.39 15.18 -10.80
C ILE A 159 0.15 14.53 -10.21
N THR A 160 0.09 13.21 -10.24
CA THR A 160 -0.96 12.45 -9.53
C THR A 160 -0.35 11.70 -8.34
N VAL A 161 -0.86 11.98 -7.16
CA VAL A 161 -0.49 11.30 -5.91
C VAL A 161 -1.60 10.34 -5.51
N ARG A 162 -1.22 9.09 -5.20
CA ARG A 162 -2.12 8.05 -4.68
C ARG A 162 -1.57 7.51 -3.38
N VAL A 163 -2.38 7.53 -2.33
CA VAL A 163 -2.09 6.82 -1.08
C VAL A 163 -2.78 5.47 -1.14
N VAL A 164 -2.01 4.41 -1.04
CA VAL A 164 -2.44 3.02 -1.17
C VAL A 164 -2.39 2.36 0.19
N HIS A 165 -3.48 1.77 0.63
CA HIS A 165 -3.53 0.91 1.82
C HIS A 165 -3.09 -0.50 1.43
N THR A 166 -1.90 -0.92 1.87
CA THR A 166 -1.24 -2.14 1.42
C THR A 166 -1.98 -3.42 1.81
N PRO A 167 -2.58 -3.55 3.02
CA PRO A 167 -3.27 -4.78 3.39
C PRO A 167 -4.49 -5.10 2.52
N THR A 168 -5.19 -4.06 2.02
CA THR A 168 -6.37 -4.25 1.16
C THR A 168 -6.09 -3.93 -0.31
N ASN A 169 -4.87 -3.49 -0.62
CA ASN A 169 -4.45 -3.06 -1.95
C ASN A 169 -5.43 -2.03 -2.58
N SER A 170 -5.96 -1.13 -1.75
CA SER A 170 -6.93 -0.11 -2.14
C SER A 170 -6.32 1.28 -2.12
N VAL A 171 -6.70 2.12 -3.10
CA VAL A 171 -6.35 3.53 -3.11
C VAL A 171 -7.31 4.27 -2.18
N VAL A 172 -6.78 4.81 -1.08
CA VAL A 172 -7.57 5.54 -0.06
C VAL A 172 -7.60 7.05 -0.29
N ILE A 173 -6.55 7.61 -0.90
CA ILE A 173 -6.50 9.01 -1.33
C ILE A 173 -5.96 9.06 -2.77
N LYS A 174 -6.58 9.87 -3.62
CA LYS A 174 -6.09 10.20 -4.96
C LYS A 174 -6.25 11.70 -5.18
N GLN A 175 -5.14 12.39 -5.44
CA GLN A 175 -5.09 13.82 -5.74
C GLN A 175 -4.29 14.06 -7.02
N THR A 176 -4.81 14.90 -7.91
CA THR A 176 -4.02 15.49 -9.00
C THR A 176 -3.68 16.90 -8.59
N LEU A 177 -2.40 17.20 -8.50
CA LEU A 177 -1.85 18.43 -7.97
C LEU A 177 -1.16 19.19 -9.08
N THR A 178 -1.44 20.48 -9.16
CA THR A 178 -0.77 21.38 -10.11
C THR A 178 0.22 22.24 -9.35
N ALA A 179 1.42 22.34 -9.88
CA ALA A 179 2.51 23.12 -9.32
C ALA A 179 2.21 24.63 -9.37
N THR A 180 2.36 25.30 -8.22
CA THR A 180 2.07 26.72 -8.04
C THR A 180 3.31 27.50 -7.58
#